data_aa71698257b06025b1ac080154d8bb4a
#
_entry.id   aa71698257b06025b1ac080154d8bb4a
#
_cell.length_a   1.000
_cell.length_b   1.000
_cell.length_c   1.000
_cell.angle_alpha   90.00
_cell.angle_beta   90.00
_cell.angle_gamma   90.00
#
_symmetry.space_group_name_H-M   'P 1'
#
loop_
_entity.id
_entity.type
_entity.pdbx_description
1 polymer ?
#
loop_
_entity_poly.entity_id
_entity_poly.type
_entity_poly.pdbx_seq_one_letter_code
_entity_poly.pdbx_strand_id
1 'polypeptide(L)'
;MPMKQTAPVLLALAMAAGIPAAMQAHFKLVEPASWIAEDQRGDPQKLAPCGGLLPAPPNAPAAAVPAANAPQMTRTNTVTKVTGGSKIHLKVEETIFHPGHYRVALAVNSREELPADPMTFERTTERGPQSVWAVIQSPPQLPVIADGLFQHYTRPAQTNPPQPLIWETDIQLPNITCAKCTMQVIQFMAQHGYNQPGGYSYHHCADLQITADPSKPVDKGWPNTTH
;
A
#
# COMPACT_ATOMS: atom_id res chain seq x y z
N MET A 1 -28.29 55.80 -49.42
CA MET A 1 -27.46 55.58 -48.22
C MET A 1 -27.73 54.17 -47.73
N PRO A 2 -26.79 53.23 -47.75
CA PRO A 2 -27.00 51.87 -47.22
C PRO A 2 -26.63 51.83 -45.75
N MET A 3 -27.55 51.34 -44.95
CA MET A 3 -27.35 51.02 -43.48
C MET A 3 -26.41 49.86 -43.31
N LYS A 4 -25.31 50.07 -42.61
CA LYS A 4 -24.41 49.01 -42.16
C LYS A 4 -25.03 48.30 -40.98
N GLN A 5 -25.37 47.01 -41.13
CA GLN A 5 -25.72 46.14 -40.05
C GLN A 5 -24.44 45.62 -39.39
N THR A 6 -24.26 45.97 -38.11
CA THR A 6 -23.21 45.40 -37.25
C THR A 6 -23.76 44.15 -36.59
N ALA A 7 -23.19 42.99 -36.91
CA ALA A 7 -23.49 41.72 -36.25
C ALA A 7 -22.78 41.66 -34.88
N PRO A 8 -23.45 41.18 -33.80
CA PRO A 8 -22.78 41.00 -32.55
C PRO A 8 -21.92 39.73 -32.58
N VAL A 9 -20.65 39.90 -32.23
CA VAL A 9 -19.72 38.78 -32.00
C VAL A 9 -20.05 38.18 -30.63
N LEU A 10 -20.68 37.02 -30.61
CA LEU A 10 -20.88 36.21 -29.40
C LEU A 10 -19.55 35.54 -29.05
N LEU A 11 -18.87 36.05 -28.02
CA LEU A 11 -17.70 35.46 -27.44
C LEU A 11 -18.15 34.27 -26.57
N ALA A 12 -18.06 33.04 -27.11
CA ALA A 12 -18.31 31.81 -26.36
C ALA A 12 -17.15 31.57 -25.38
N LEU A 13 -17.37 31.85 -24.12
CA LEU A 13 -16.44 31.51 -23.03
C LEU A 13 -16.50 30.00 -22.83
N ALA A 14 -15.57 29.24 -23.39
CA ALA A 14 -15.40 27.84 -23.13
C ALA A 14 -14.88 27.66 -21.68
N MET A 15 -15.78 27.38 -20.73
CA MET A 15 -15.38 26.88 -19.41
C MET A 15 -14.77 25.50 -19.61
N ALA A 16 -13.45 25.42 -19.57
CA ALA A 16 -12.75 24.17 -19.40
C ALA A 16 -13.09 23.64 -18.00
N ALA A 17 -14.08 22.74 -17.94
CA ALA A 17 -14.32 21.94 -16.74
C ALA A 17 -13.07 21.08 -16.54
N GLY A 18 -12.16 21.54 -15.70
CA GLY A 18 -11.03 20.74 -15.26
C GLY A 18 -11.58 19.49 -14.60
N ILE A 19 -11.39 18.33 -15.22
CA ILE A 19 -11.64 17.04 -14.60
C ILE A 19 -10.67 16.99 -13.41
N PRO A 20 -11.14 17.01 -12.15
CA PRO A 20 -10.23 16.86 -11.04
C PRO A 20 -9.55 15.50 -11.16
N ALA A 21 -8.23 15.50 -11.28
CA ALA A 21 -7.45 14.29 -11.21
C ALA A 21 -7.89 13.53 -9.96
N ALA A 22 -8.34 12.28 -10.11
CA ALA A 22 -8.58 11.41 -8.97
C ALA A 22 -7.29 11.45 -8.15
N MET A 23 -7.38 11.89 -6.89
CA MET A 23 -6.22 11.90 -5.98
C MET A 23 -5.87 10.43 -5.74
N GLN A 24 -4.83 9.97 -6.39
CA GLN A 24 -4.29 8.62 -6.22
C GLN A 24 -3.13 8.74 -5.25
N ALA A 25 -3.25 8.11 -4.09
CA ALA A 25 -2.12 7.89 -3.20
C ALA A 25 -1.18 6.89 -3.87
N HIS A 26 0.10 6.97 -3.60
CA HIS A 26 1.05 5.96 -4.07
C HIS A 26 2.29 5.96 -3.18
N PHE A 27 2.79 4.77 -2.88
CA PHE A 27 4.06 4.64 -2.18
C PHE A 27 4.88 3.47 -2.73
N LYS A 28 6.16 3.47 -2.44
CA LYS A 28 7.11 2.38 -2.71
C LYS A 28 7.61 1.80 -1.41
N LEU A 29 7.78 0.49 -1.36
CA LEU A 29 8.48 -0.18 -0.28
C LEU A 29 9.98 -0.25 -0.61
N VAL A 30 10.76 0.61 0.04
CA VAL A 30 12.21 0.72 -0.22
C VAL A 30 13.00 -0.28 0.62
N GLU A 31 12.68 -0.33 1.93
CA GLU A 31 13.30 -1.26 2.88
C GLU A 31 12.24 -1.85 3.82
N PRO A 32 12.23 -3.19 4.01
CA PRO A 32 12.97 -4.18 3.24
C PRO A 32 12.55 -4.18 1.77
N ALA A 33 13.42 -4.68 0.88
CA ALA A 33 13.17 -4.66 -0.55
C ALA A 33 11.85 -5.35 -0.92
N SER A 34 11.05 -4.71 -1.75
CA SER A 34 9.78 -5.25 -2.24
C SER A 34 9.99 -6.57 -2.99
N TRP A 35 9.05 -7.51 -2.83
CA TRP A 35 9.06 -8.81 -3.52
C TRP A 35 8.69 -8.70 -5.02
N ILE A 36 8.14 -7.57 -5.43
CA ILE A 36 7.77 -7.25 -6.81
C ILE A 36 8.52 -6.02 -7.30
N ALA A 37 8.72 -5.95 -8.60
CA ALA A 37 9.20 -4.72 -9.23
C ALA A 37 8.08 -3.68 -9.20
N GLU A 38 8.38 -2.53 -8.67
CA GLU A 38 7.51 -1.37 -8.58
C GLU A 38 7.89 -0.36 -9.66
N ASP A 39 6.91 0.30 -10.25
CA ASP A 39 7.16 1.41 -11.16
C ASP A 39 7.58 2.69 -10.40
N GLN A 40 7.72 3.80 -11.11
CA GLN A 40 8.10 5.08 -10.49
C GLN A 40 7.09 5.59 -9.45
N ARG A 41 5.83 5.14 -9.53
CA ARG A 41 4.78 5.51 -8.58
C ARG A 41 4.63 4.52 -7.43
N GLY A 42 5.13 3.28 -7.59
CA GLY A 42 4.94 2.18 -6.67
C GLY A 42 3.89 1.15 -7.14
N ASP A 43 3.38 1.27 -8.36
CA ASP A 43 2.45 0.27 -8.87
C ASP A 43 3.19 -1.03 -9.27
N PRO A 44 2.56 -2.21 -9.11
CA PRO A 44 1.19 -2.45 -8.68
C PRO A 44 1.05 -2.49 -7.14
N GLN A 45 0.05 -1.83 -6.58
CA GLN A 45 -0.15 -1.74 -5.12
C GLN A 45 -1.63 -1.80 -4.68
N LYS A 46 -2.58 -1.91 -5.62
CA LYS A 46 -4.02 -1.79 -5.31
C LYS A 46 -4.66 -3.06 -4.78
N LEU A 47 -4.12 -4.23 -5.09
CA LEU A 47 -4.72 -5.50 -4.71
C LEU A 47 -4.15 -6.05 -3.41
N ALA A 48 -5.02 -6.38 -2.47
CA ALA A 48 -4.63 -7.15 -1.30
C ALA A 48 -4.18 -8.58 -1.71
N PRO A 49 -3.29 -9.22 -0.97
CA PRO A 49 -2.58 -8.66 0.18
C PRO A 49 -1.27 -7.93 -0.17
N CYS A 50 -0.74 -8.05 -1.39
CA CYS A 50 0.64 -7.68 -1.72
C CYS A 50 0.78 -6.87 -3.03
N GLY A 51 -0.26 -6.12 -3.42
CA GLY A 51 -0.19 -5.13 -4.48
C GLY A 51 -0.78 -5.56 -5.81
N GLY A 52 -0.52 -6.75 -6.30
CA GLY A 52 -1.03 -7.22 -7.58
C GLY A 52 -1.11 -8.75 -7.65
N LEU A 53 -1.46 -9.27 -8.80
CA LEU A 53 -1.60 -10.70 -9.05
C LEU A 53 -0.42 -11.23 -9.84
N LEU A 54 0.06 -12.41 -9.47
CA LEU A 54 0.99 -13.17 -10.31
C LEU A 54 0.28 -13.59 -11.59
N PRO A 55 1.00 -13.70 -12.72
CA PRO A 55 0.47 -14.35 -13.90
C PRO A 55 -0.07 -15.74 -13.54
N ALA A 56 -1.23 -16.09 -14.07
CA ALA A 56 -1.77 -17.43 -13.88
C ALA A 56 -0.78 -18.50 -14.43
N PRO A 57 -0.66 -19.67 -13.76
CA PRO A 57 0.10 -20.78 -14.32
C PRO A 57 -0.42 -21.16 -15.72
N PRO A 58 0.42 -21.71 -16.60
CA PRO A 58 0.04 -22.03 -17.99
C PRO A 58 -1.22 -22.89 -18.15
N ASN A 59 -1.54 -23.71 -17.16
CA ASN A 59 -2.70 -24.60 -17.16
C ASN A 59 -3.76 -24.23 -16.12
N ALA A 60 -3.81 -22.97 -15.69
CA ALA A 60 -4.80 -22.52 -14.71
C ALA A 60 -6.22 -22.62 -15.30
N PRO A 61 -7.23 -23.03 -14.50
CA PRO A 61 -8.62 -22.93 -14.92
C PRO A 61 -8.97 -21.49 -15.31
N ALA A 62 -9.87 -21.31 -16.30
CA ALA A 62 -10.26 -20.00 -16.78
C ALA A 62 -10.73 -19.05 -15.67
N ALA A 63 -11.36 -19.57 -14.63
CA ALA A 63 -11.79 -18.81 -13.45
C ALA A 63 -10.62 -18.30 -12.58
N ALA A 64 -9.43 -18.88 -12.71
CA ALA A 64 -8.24 -18.47 -11.98
C ALA A 64 -7.33 -17.54 -12.79
N VAL A 65 -7.69 -17.24 -14.05
CA VAL A 65 -6.95 -16.31 -14.90
C VAL A 65 -7.33 -14.89 -14.50
N PRO A 66 -6.35 -14.05 -14.09
CA PRO A 66 -6.64 -12.64 -13.82
C PRO A 66 -7.30 -11.97 -15.02
N ALA A 67 -8.18 -11.01 -14.77
CA ALA A 67 -8.75 -10.20 -15.84
C ALA A 67 -7.63 -9.59 -16.70
N ALA A 68 -7.84 -9.44 -18.01
CA ALA A 68 -6.82 -8.97 -18.95
C ALA A 68 -6.19 -7.61 -18.56
N ASN A 69 -6.90 -6.82 -17.77
CA ASN A 69 -6.47 -5.51 -17.24
C ASN A 69 -6.02 -5.56 -15.77
N ALA A 70 -5.92 -6.76 -15.16
CA ALA A 70 -5.40 -6.88 -13.81
C ALA A 70 -3.92 -6.47 -13.76
N PRO A 71 -3.48 -5.78 -12.69
CA PRO A 71 -2.08 -5.41 -12.53
C PRO A 71 -1.18 -6.64 -12.53
N GLN A 72 -0.35 -6.77 -13.55
CA GLN A 72 0.64 -7.85 -13.63
C GLN A 72 1.83 -7.54 -12.74
N MET A 73 2.42 -8.58 -12.15
CA MET A 73 3.57 -8.44 -11.27
C MET A 73 4.79 -9.15 -11.84
N THR A 74 5.93 -8.50 -11.70
CA THR A 74 7.23 -9.14 -11.91
C THR A 74 7.89 -9.34 -10.54
N ARG A 75 8.23 -10.58 -10.18
CA ARG A 75 8.94 -10.88 -8.93
C ARG A 75 10.36 -10.35 -8.99
N THR A 76 10.82 -9.75 -7.91
CA THR A 76 12.23 -9.38 -7.74
C THR A 76 13.08 -10.58 -7.32
N ASN A 77 12.45 -11.61 -6.73
CA ASN A 77 13.10 -12.73 -6.06
C ASN A 77 14.07 -12.32 -4.94
N THR A 78 13.87 -11.12 -4.42
CA THR A 78 14.66 -10.62 -3.30
C THR A 78 14.09 -11.17 -1.99
N VAL A 79 14.98 -11.71 -1.16
CA VAL A 79 14.65 -12.19 0.20
C VAL A 79 15.58 -11.50 1.18
N THR A 80 14.99 -10.74 2.11
CA THR A 80 15.75 -10.07 3.17
C THR A 80 15.98 -11.05 4.32
N LYS A 81 17.26 -11.30 4.67
CA LYS A 81 17.65 -12.18 5.77
C LYS A 81 17.84 -11.37 7.03
N VAL A 82 17.20 -11.80 8.12
CA VAL A 82 17.23 -11.09 9.41
C VAL A 82 17.30 -12.06 10.57
N THR A 83 17.79 -11.57 11.71
CA THR A 83 17.78 -12.30 12.97
C THR A 83 16.46 -12.06 13.70
N GLY A 84 15.84 -13.13 14.20
CA GLY A 84 14.64 -13.03 15.04
C GLY A 84 14.91 -12.25 16.33
N GLY A 85 13.90 -11.56 16.85
CA GLY A 85 14.08 -10.70 18.02
C GLY A 85 14.96 -9.48 17.81
N SER A 86 15.33 -9.16 16.56
CA SER A 86 15.99 -7.91 16.19
C SER A 86 14.98 -6.91 15.61
N LYS A 87 15.45 -5.74 15.29
CA LYS A 87 14.67 -4.75 14.53
C LYS A 87 14.99 -4.86 13.05
N ILE A 88 13.98 -4.68 12.21
CA ILE A 88 14.11 -4.50 10.78
C ILE A 88 13.81 -3.05 10.44
N HIS A 89 14.64 -2.45 9.59
CA HIS A 89 14.38 -1.09 9.11
C HIS A 89 13.24 -1.10 8.11
N LEU A 90 12.23 -0.26 8.35
CA LEU A 90 11.14 0.02 7.42
C LEU A 90 11.37 1.39 6.81
N LYS A 91 11.45 1.44 5.49
CA LYS A 91 11.50 2.69 4.74
C LYS A 91 10.52 2.63 3.58
N VAL A 92 9.66 3.63 3.53
CA VAL A 92 8.71 3.83 2.43
C VAL A 92 8.91 5.19 1.80
N GLU A 93 8.73 5.26 0.50
CA GLU A 93 8.75 6.47 -0.29
C GLU A 93 7.33 6.77 -0.77
N GLU A 94 6.67 7.76 -0.18
CA GLU A 94 5.36 8.21 -0.60
C GLU A 94 5.51 9.11 -1.82
N THR A 95 5.25 8.55 -2.99
CA THR A 95 5.43 9.20 -4.29
C THR A 95 4.29 10.16 -4.60
N ILE A 96 3.09 9.87 -4.10
CA ILE A 96 1.93 10.75 -4.17
C ILE A 96 1.31 10.83 -2.78
N PHE A 97 1.40 12.00 -2.17
CA PHE A 97 0.88 12.26 -0.83
C PHE A 97 -0.58 11.92 -0.68
N HIS A 98 -0.89 11.20 0.39
CA HIS A 98 -2.26 11.01 0.85
C HIS A 98 -2.36 11.02 2.38
N PRO A 99 -3.36 11.71 2.97
CA PRO A 99 -3.58 11.61 4.40
C PRO A 99 -3.81 10.15 4.82
N GLY A 100 -3.23 9.75 5.94
CA GLY A 100 -3.42 8.38 6.44
C GLY A 100 -2.36 7.91 7.42
N HIS A 101 -2.11 6.61 7.40
CA HIS A 101 -1.10 5.94 8.21
C HIS A 101 -0.72 4.60 7.58
N TYR A 102 0.32 3.98 8.15
CA TYR A 102 0.80 2.68 7.70
C TYR A 102 0.61 1.61 8.76
N ARG A 103 0.44 0.35 8.31
CA ARG A 103 0.36 -0.85 9.14
C ARG A 103 1.32 -1.90 8.59
N VAL A 104 1.95 -2.65 9.50
CA VAL A 104 2.83 -3.78 9.16
C VAL A 104 2.29 -5.06 9.76
N ALA A 105 2.20 -6.11 8.95
CA ALA A 105 1.84 -7.46 9.38
C ALA A 105 2.88 -8.48 8.90
N LEU A 106 2.97 -9.62 9.58
CA LEU A 106 3.92 -10.68 9.28
C LEU A 106 3.20 -12.02 9.17
N ALA A 107 3.19 -12.60 7.97
CA ALA A 107 2.77 -13.98 7.73
C ALA A 107 3.98 -14.90 7.78
N VAL A 108 3.86 -16.08 8.41
CA VAL A 108 5.00 -16.97 8.66
C VAL A 108 5.02 -18.22 7.80
N ASN A 109 3.87 -18.67 7.28
CA ASN A 109 3.79 -19.84 6.39
C ASN A 109 3.29 -19.48 5.00
N SER A 110 2.24 -18.69 4.91
CA SER A 110 1.67 -18.30 3.62
C SER A 110 1.06 -16.91 3.68
N ARG A 111 0.88 -16.27 2.53
CA ARG A 111 0.29 -14.93 2.43
C ARG A 111 -1.19 -14.87 2.80
N GLU A 112 -1.88 -16.02 2.82
CA GLU A 112 -3.26 -16.15 3.30
C GLU A 112 -3.40 -15.88 4.80
N GLU A 113 -2.29 -15.92 5.57
CA GLU A 113 -2.28 -15.53 6.98
C GLU A 113 -2.29 -14.01 7.17
N LEU A 114 -2.04 -13.24 6.13
CA LEU A 114 -2.07 -11.78 6.21
C LEU A 114 -3.50 -11.30 6.52
N PRO A 115 -3.64 -10.31 7.40
CA PRO A 115 -4.95 -9.84 7.81
C PRO A 115 -5.63 -9.07 6.67
N ALA A 116 -6.95 -9.04 6.69
CA ALA A 116 -7.72 -8.13 5.87
C ALA A 116 -7.33 -6.66 6.15
N ASP A 117 -7.69 -5.78 5.24
CA ASP A 117 -7.53 -4.35 5.43
C ASP A 117 -8.20 -3.87 6.72
N PRO A 118 -7.70 -2.79 7.34
CA PRO A 118 -8.29 -2.27 8.55
C PRO A 118 -9.74 -1.85 8.30
N MET A 119 -10.59 -2.09 9.30
CA MET A 119 -11.97 -1.60 9.25
C MET A 119 -11.97 -0.09 9.06
N THR A 120 -12.62 0.36 8.00
CA THR A 120 -12.63 1.76 7.57
C THR A 120 -14.01 2.37 7.80
N PHE A 121 -14.04 3.60 8.28
CA PHE A 121 -15.23 4.41 8.39
C PHE A 121 -15.33 5.35 7.20
N GLU A 122 -16.51 5.45 6.65
CA GLU A 122 -16.81 6.17 5.42
C GLU A 122 -17.78 7.31 5.67
N ARG A 123 -17.75 8.29 4.78
CA ARG A 123 -18.81 9.27 4.60
C ARG A 123 -19.31 9.23 3.17
N THR A 124 -20.58 9.51 2.97
CA THR A 124 -21.14 9.67 1.63
C THR A 124 -20.82 11.06 1.09
N THR A 125 -20.34 11.13 -0.13
CA THR A 125 -20.12 12.37 -0.87
C THR A 125 -20.87 12.35 -2.19
N GLU A 126 -20.96 13.46 -2.89
CA GLU A 126 -21.54 13.53 -4.24
C GLU A 126 -20.82 12.62 -5.25
N ARG A 127 -19.55 12.23 -4.95
CA ARG A 127 -18.72 11.34 -5.76
C ARG A 127 -18.73 9.89 -5.28
N GLY A 128 -19.60 9.55 -4.34
CA GLY A 128 -19.67 8.22 -3.73
C GLY A 128 -19.00 8.13 -2.35
N PRO A 129 -18.80 6.90 -1.86
CA PRO A 129 -18.18 6.67 -0.56
C PRO A 129 -16.76 7.21 -0.50
N GLN A 130 -16.40 7.80 0.63
CA GLN A 130 -15.08 8.33 0.91
C GLN A 130 -14.65 7.89 2.31
N SER A 131 -13.43 7.36 2.43
CA SER A 131 -12.83 7.01 3.71
C SER A 131 -12.64 8.23 4.60
N VAL A 132 -12.82 8.07 5.89
CA VAL A 132 -12.56 9.12 6.88
C VAL A 132 -11.39 8.73 7.76
N TRP A 133 -11.46 7.55 8.38
CA TRP A 133 -10.42 6.98 9.22
C TRP A 133 -10.54 5.45 9.24
N ALA A 134 -9.51 4.78 9.67
CA ALA A 134 -9.51 3.35 9.88
C ALA A 134 -9.08 3.00 11.31
N VAL A 135 -9.51 1.83 11.78
CA VAL A 135 -9.15 1.35 13.11
C VAL A 135 -7.65 1.09 13.17
N ILE A 136 -6.99 1.71 14.15
CA ILE A 136 -5.60 1.45 14.51
C ILE A 136 -5.59 0.52 15.73
N GLN A 137 -4.86 -0.58 15.64
CA GLN A 137 -4.69 -1.52 16.73
C GLN A 137 -3.61 -1.02 17.70
N SER A 138 -3.98 -0.83 18.97
CA SER A 138 -3.04 -0.44 20.03
C SER A 138 -3.39 -1.16 21.33
N PRO A 139 -2.60 -2.16 21.77
CA PRO A 139 -1.44 -2.74 21.07
C PRO A 139 -1.82 -3.54 19.82
N PRO A 140 -0.92 -3.72 18.86
CA PRO A 140 -1.13 -4.57 17.69
C PRO A 140 -1.45 -6.01 18.11
N GLN A 141 -2.34 -6.67 17.33
CA GLN A 141 -2.70 -8.06 17.50
C GLN A 141 -2.15 -8.88 16.34
N LEU A 142 -1.50 -10.01 16.64
CA LEU A 142 -0.95 -10.88 15.59
C LEU A 142 -1.99 -11.24 14.53
N PRO A 143 -1.65 -11.23 13.26
CA PRO A 143 -0.30 -11.10 12.69
C PRO A 143 0.18 -9.65 12.46
N VAL A 144 -0.57 -8.63 12.91
CA VAL A 144 -0.11 -7.23 12.86
C VAL A 144 0.98 -7.04 13.90
N ILE A 145 2.14 -6.51 13.48
CA ILE A 145 3.30 -6.28 14.35
C ILE A 145 3.56 -4.79 14.61
N ALA A 146 3.01 -3.92 13.78
CA ALA A 146 3.00 -2.47 14.02
C ALA A 146 1.80 -1.84 13.30
N ASP A 147 1.17 -0.86 13.91
CA ASP A 147 0.03 -0.15 13.33
C ASP A 147 0.05 1.33 13.70
N GLY A 148 -0.67 2.15 12.91
CA GLY A 148 -0.70 3.59 13.10
C GLY A 148 0.64 4.28 12.89
N LEU A 149 1.55 3.68 12.12
CA LEU A 149 2.83 4.27 11.80
C LEU A 149 2.67 5.49 10.91
N PHE A 150 3.56 6.47 11.08
CA PHE A 150 3.65 7.65 10.20
C PHE A 150 2.29 8.33 9.98
N GLN A 151 1.51 8.52 11.04
CA GLN A 151 0.22 9.23 10.93
C GLN A 151 0.44 10.64 10.40
N HIS A 152 -0.16 10.97 9.26
CA HIS A 152 -0.05 12.27 8.63
C HIS A 152 -1.36 12.64 7.93
N TYR A 153 -1.86 13.83 8.23
CA TYR A 153 -3.13 14.34 7.70
C TYR A 153 -2.98 15.65 6.96
N THR A 154 -1.81 16.26 7.05
CA THR A 154 -1.48 17.51 6.37
C THR A 154 -0.25 17.31 5.51
N ARG A 155 -0.35 17.71 4.25
CA ARG A 155 0.80 17.62 3.34
C ARG A 155 1.92 18.55 3.83
N PRO A 156 3.14 18.04 4.01
CA PRO A 156 4.30 18.89 4.25
C PRO A 156 4.51 19.90 3.12
N ALA A 157 5.18 20.99 3.43
CA ALA A 157 5.59 21.95 2.41
C ALA A 157 6.43 21.25 1.32
N GLN A 158 6.04 21.45 0.06
CA GLN A 158 6.79 20.84 -1.05
C GLN A 158 8.10 21.57 -1.26
N THR A 159 9.14 20.80 -1.54
CA THR A 159 10.43 21.30 -2.04
C THR A 159 10.29 21.72 -3.51
N ASN A 160 11.24 22.48 -4.00
CA ASN A 160 11.34 22.81 -5.41
C ASN A 160 12.72 22.35 -5.95
N PRO A 161 12.79 21.32 -6.81
CA PRO A 161 11.66 20.54 -7.36
C PRO A 161 10.97 19.67 -6.29
N PRO A 162 9.71 19.27 -6.52
CA PRO A 162 8.99 18.38 -5.61
C PRO A 162 9.73 17.06 -5.41
N GLN A 163 9.85 16.63 -4.16
CA GLN A 163 10.46 15.37 -3.78
C GLN A 163 9.40 14.45 -3.15
N PRO A 164 9.54 13.12 -3.29
CA PRO A 164 8.73 12.17 -2.54
C PRO A 164 8.93 12.36 -1.03
N LEU A 165 7.92 11.97 -0.24
CA LEU A 165 8.05 11.95 1.21
C LEU A 165 8.65 10.62 1.65
N ILE A 166 9.68 10.70 2.46
CA ILE A 166 10.32 9.52 3.04
C ILE A 166 9.84 9.34 4.47
N TRP A 167 9.32 8.14 4.76
CA TRP A 167 8.94 7.71 6.10
C TRP A 167 9.75 6.49 6.48
N GLU A 168 10.41 6.52 7.64
CA GLU A 168 11.25 5.42 8.07
C GLU A 168 11.21 5.22 9.58
N THR A 169 11.29 3.96 10.00
CA THR A 169 11.36 3.55 11.40
C THR A 169 11.88 2.13 11.50
N ASP A 170 12.20 1.70 12.71
CA ASP A 170 12.57 0.32 13.00
C ASP A 170 11.39 -0.45 13.57
N ILE A 171 11.10 -1.62 13.02
CA ILE A 171 10.04 -2.51 13.47
C ILE A 171 10.65 -3.68 14.24
N GLN A 172 10.15 -3.94 15.44
CA GLN A 172 10.54 -5.10 16.24
C GLN A 172 10.02 -6.39 15.60
N LEU A 173 10.92 -7.30 15.25
CA LEU A 173 10.55 -8.62 14.76
C LEU A 173 10.40 -9.62 15.93
N PRO A 174 9.52 -10.62 15.78
CA PRO A 174 9.47 -11.71 16.74
C PRO A 174 10.73 -12.57 16.67
N ASN A 175 11.09 -13.19 17.79
CA ASN A 175 12.17 -14.17 17.82
C ASN A 175 11.67 -15.55 17.40
N ILE A 176 11.59 -15.78 16.10
CA ILE A 176 11.08 -17.01 15.47
C ILE A 176 12.02 -17.45 14.37
N THR A 177 11.90 -18.71 13.94
CA THR A 177 12.50 -19.19 12.70
C THR A 177 11.43 -19.32 11.62
N CYS A 178 11.66 -18.70 10.49
CA CYS A 178 10.76 -18.76 9.34
C CYS A 178 11.55 -18.64 8.04
N ALA A 179 11.47 -19.65 7.20
CA ALA A 179 12.24 -19.70 5.94
C ALA A 179 11.63 -18.85 4.81
N LYS A 180 10.33 -18.59 4.87
CA LYS A 180 9.57 -17.88 3.81
C LYS A 180 8.47 -17.04 4.41
N CYS A 181 8.85 -16.11 5.27
CA CYS A 181 7.88 -15.15 5.80
C CYS A 181 7.55 -14.07 4.77
N THR A 182 6.39 -13.49 4.92
CA THR A 182 5.99 -12.30 4.16
C THR A 182 5.68 -11.17 5.12
N MET A 183 6.41 -10.07 5.02
CA MET A 183 6.08 -8.83 5.68
C MET A 183 5.21 -7.99 4.75
N GLN A 184 4.00 -7.69 5.17
CA GLN A 184 3.09 -6.80 4.47
C GLN A 184 3.22 -5.39 5.04
N VAL A 185 3.24 -4.41 4.15
CA VAL A 185 3.13 -2.99 4.48
C VAL A 185 1.93 -2.43 3.73
N ILE A 186 0.98 -1.86 4.46
CA ILE A 186 -0.16 -1.18 3.85
C ILE A 186 -0.16 0.30 4.20
N GLN A 187 -0.61 1.12 3.25
CA GLN A 187 -0.95 2.52 3.47
C GLN A 187 -2.47 2.63 3.47
N PHE A 188 -3.07 2.93 4.63
CA PHE A 188 -4.46 3.38 4.67
C PHE A 188 -4.55 4.82 4.21
N MET A 189 -5.54 5.11 3.37
CA MET A 189 -5.78 6.42 2.79
C MET A 189 -7.06 7.03 3.35
N ALA A 190 -6.94 8.12 4.12
CA ALA A 190 -8.08 8.93 4.54
C ALA A 190 -8.48 9.91 3.44
N GLN A 191 -9.75 10.31 3.40
CA GLN A 191 -10.31 11.24 2.41
C GLN A 191 -10.20 10.74 0.95
N HIS A 192 -10.12 9.42 0.78
CA HIS A 192 -9.99 8.77 -0.52
C HIS A 192 -11.31 8.13 -0.96
N GLY A 193 -11.66 8.25 -2.25
CA GLY A 193 -12.73 7.49 -2.85
C GLY A 193 -12.41 6.00 -2.90
N TYR A 194 -13.44 5.15 -2.93
CA TYR A 194 -13.22 3.70 -3.03
C TYR A 194 -12.48 3.34 -4.32
N ASN A 195 -11.33 2.69 -4.18
CA ASN A 195 -10.58 2.14 -5.31
C ASN A 195 -11.14 0.79 -5.72
N GLN A 196 -11.44 0.61 -6.99
CA GLN A 196 -11.69 -0.71 -7.55
C GLN A 196 -10.39 -1.30 -8.10
N PRO A 197 -9.94 -2.48 -7.65
CA PRO A 197 -10.51 -3.38 -6.63
C PRO A 197 -9.92 -3.21 -5.21
N GLY A 198 -9.07 -2.24 -4.99
CA GLY A 198 -8.20 -2.16 -3.82
C GLY A 198 -8.76 -1.48 -2.56
N GLY A 199 -10.04 -1.09 -2.49
CA GLY A 199 -10.60 -0.45 -1.30
C GLY A 199 -9.96 0.90 -0.95
N TYR A 200 -9.57 1.09 0.32
CA TYR A 200 -8.95 2.31 0.83
C TYR A 200 -7.50 2.11 1.28
N SER A 201 -6.89 1.00 0.88
CA SER A 201 -5.51 0.70 1.23
C SER A 201 -4.69 0.33 0.00
N TYR A 202 -3.42 0.69 0.04
CA TYR A 202 -2.42 0.20 -0.89
C TYR A 202 -1.48 -0.77 -0.19
N HIS A 203 -0.95 -1.74 -0.92
CA HIS A 203 -0.30 -2.92 -0.39
C HIS A 203 1.03 -3.18 -1.05
N HIS A 204 2.05 -3.37 -0.22
CA HIS A 204 3.34 -3.95 -0.63
C HIS A 204 3.73 -5.07 0.32
N CYS A 205 4.55 -5.99 -0.16
CA CYS A 205 5.14 -7.05 0.65
C CYS A 205 6.64 -7.12 0.42
N ALA A 206 7.33 -7.68 1.41
CA ALA A 206 8.72 -8.12 1.28
C ALA A 206 8.82 -9.57 1.72
N ASP A 207 9.60 -10.37 1.00
CA ASP A 207 9.91 -11.74 1.40
C ASP A 207 11.07 -11.72 2.41
N LEU A 208 10.88 -12.37 3.56
CA LEU A 208 11.86 -12.45 4.62
C LEU A 208 12.27 -13.89 4.89
N GLN A 209 13.52 -14.05 5.33
CA GLN A 209 14.01 -15.24 6.00
C GLN A 209 14.43 -14.80 7.41
N ILE A 210 13.72 -15.29 8.44
CA ILE A 210 14.02 -14.99 9.83
C ILE A 210 14.69 -16.22 10.44
N THR A 211 15.82 -16.03 11.11
CA THR A 211 16.48 -17.04 11.93
C THR A 211 16.44 -16.62 13.37
N ALA A 212 15.84 -17.46 14.25
CA ALA A 212 15.76 -17.14 15.67
C ALA A 212 17.14 -16.89 16.27
N ASP A 213 17.22 -15.90 17.16
CA ASP A 213 18.39 -15.65 17.99
C ASP A 213 18.41 -16.70 19.12
N PRO A 214 19.40 -17.61 19.15
CA PRO A 214 19.46 -18.67 20.14
C PRO A 214 19.73 -18.15 21.56
N SER A 215 20.15 -16.91 21.71
CA SER A 215 20.38 -16.27 23.01
C SER A 215 19.11 -15.72 23.66
N LYS A 216 17.98 -15.74 22.94
CA LYS A 216 16.69 -15.21 23.39
C LYS A 216 15.61 -16.30 23.40
N PRO A 217 14.62 -16.21 24.27
CA PRO A 217 13.45 -17.07 24.21
C PRO A 217 12.75 -16.92 22.86
N VAL A 218 12.27 -18.06 22.31
CA VAL A 218 11.42 -18.05 21.10
C VAL A 218 10.05 -17.50 21.45
N ASP A 219 9.54 -16.60 20.63
CA ASP A 219 8.22 -16.00 20.82
C ASP A 219 7.11 -17.01 20.50
N LYS A 220 6.13 -17.06 21.40
CA LYS A 220 4.97 -17.94 21.29
C LYS A 220 3.82 -17.25 20.59
N GLY A 221 2.90 -18.05 20.06
CA GLY A 221 1.67 -17.55 19.43
C GLY A 221 1.75 -17.40 17.93
N TRP A 222 2.91 -17.67 17.31
CA TRP A 222 3.05 -17.72 15.86
C TRP A 222 2.71 -19.11 15.34
N PRO A 223 1.86 -19.25 14.29
CA PRO A 223 1.47 -20.55 13.78
C PRO A 223 2.67 -21.29 13.17
N ASN A 224 2.83 -22.56 13.53
CA ASN A 224 3.74 -23.54 12.90
C ASN A 224 5.18 -23.07 12.64
N THR A 225 5.72 -22.20 13.48
CA THR A 225 7.16 -21.92 13.44
C THR A 225 7.89 -23.17 13.92
N THR A 226 8.81 -23.69 13.11
CA THR A 226 9.71 -24.78 13.54
C THR A 226 10.57 -24.27 14.69
N HIS A 227 10.42 -24.92 15.82
CA HIS A 227 11.20 -24.66 17.05
C HIS A 227 12.56 -25.33 16.94
#